data_a856e8c983ea173d3842eb65e938dda4
#
_entry.id   a856e8c983ea173d3842eb65e938dda4
#
_cell.length_a   1.000
_cell.length_b   1.000
_cell.length_c   1.000
_cell.angle_alpha   90.00
_cell.angle_beta   90.00
_cell.angle_gamma   90.00
#
_symmetry.space_group_name_H-M   'P 1'
#
loop_
_entity.id
_entity.type
_entity.pdbx_description
1 polymer ?
#
loop_
_entity_poly.entity_id
_entity_poly.type
_entity_poly.pdbx_seq_one_letter_code
_entity_poly.pdbx_strand_id
1 'polypeptide(L)'
;YDALINPLYQDLLKSKLNDHSEIGAWWELTQPQIEAAGIKWRGEHSWVSHANIAFSTGYTKEERERLVDVYMAKFKEIFGTYPKSVGSWFIDAHTLGYMYDKYKIVASCNCKDQVGTDGYTLWGGYWNQAYYPSRVNAYMPAQTEEGQIPVPIFRMLGSDPIYQYDDGLGQERQGVISLEPVYEKAGMDRRWVDYFLESIVNRPCLAFNYAQAGQENSFTWSNMSKGLEMQIPILDSLRKENKIRVETLGESGAWFKECFKVTPATAVTTLTDVRGEGNKTVWFNSRYYRANLLWEKGTFRFRDIHPVSYTHLRAH
;
A
#
# COMPACT_ATOMS: atom_id res chain seq x y z
N TYR A 1 -1.99 1.14 17.15
CA TYR A 1 -1.52 1.50 18.49
C TYR A 1 -1.91 0.46 19.55
N ASP A 2 -3.12 -0.08 19.51
CA ASP A 2 -3.62 -1.07 20.47
C ASP A 2 -2.74 -2.32 20.54
N ALA A 3 -2.39 -2.89 19.39
CA ALA A 3 -1.45 -4.02 19.35
C ALA A 3 -0.06 -3.63 19.88
N LEU A 4 0.39 -2.40 19.64
CA LEU A 4 1.67 -1.89 20.11
C LEU A 4 1.73 -1.83 21.63
N ILE A 5 0.65 -1.41 22.32
CA ILE A 5 0.60 -1.32 23.79
C ILE A 5 0.25 -2.63 24.48
N ASN A 6 -0.10 -3.69 23.78
CA ASN A 6 -0.47 -4.98 24.34
C ASN A 6 0.78 -5.84 24.64
N PRO A 7 1.08 -6.19 25.90
CA PRO A 7 2.26 -6.97 26.26
C PRO A 7 2.36 -8.31 25.54
N LEU A 8 1.23 -8.99 25.33
CA LEU A 8 1.20 -10.28 24.64
C LEU A 8 1.79 -10.17 23.21
N TYR A 9 1.37 -9.14 22.46
CA TYR A 9 1.92 -8.91 21.12
C TYR A 9 3.37 -8.43 21.15
N GLN A 10 3.76 -7.65 22.14
CA GLN A 10 5.16 -7.22 22.31
C GLN A 10 6.09 -8.42 22.49
N ASP A 11 5.74 -9.33 23.40
CA ASP A 11 6.53 -10.53 23.71
C ASP A 11 6.58 -11.47 22.50
N LEU A 12 5.43 -11.70 21.85
CA LEU A 12 5.35 -12.50 20.64
C LEU A 12 6.24 -11.96 19.54
N LEU A 13 6.12 -10.69 19.20
CA LEU A 13 6.90 -10.05 18.15
C LEU A 13 8.40 -10.10 18.48
N LYS A 14 8.81 -9.70 19.68
CA LYS A 14 10.21 -9.77 20.11
C LYS A 14 10.78 -11.18 20.00
N SER A 15 9.99 -12.21 20.34
CA SER A 15 10.43 -13.61 20.27
C SER A 15 10.59 -14.15 18.83
N LYS A 16 10.00 -13.48 17.83
CA LYS A 16 10.01 -13.91 16.41
C LYS A 16 10.93 -13.08 15.53
N LEU A 17 11.43 -11.96 16.00
CA LEU A 17 12.37 -11.13 15.26
C LEU A 17 13.68 -11.85 15.01
N ASN A 18 14.21 -11.70 13.80
CA ASN A 18 15.51 -12.14 13.37
C ASN A 18 16.09 -11.12 12.36
N ASP A 19 17.31 -11.38 11.86
CA ASP A 19 18.02 -10.47 10.95
C ASP A 19 17.31 -10.20 9.62
N HIS A 20 16.31 -11.02 9.27
CA HIS A 20 15.49 -10.89 8.06
C HIS A 20 14.09 -10.33 8.34
N SER A 21 13.85 -9.86 9.55
CA SER A 21 12.55 -9.35 9.98
C SER A 21 12.59 -7.84 10.20
N GLU A 22 11.47 -7.17 9.91
CA GLU A 22 11.27 -5.77 10.22
C GLU A 22 9.93 -5.60 10.94
N ILE A 23 9.92 -4.85 12.03
CA ILE A 23 8.67 -4.33 12.60
C ILE A 23 8.47 -2.92 12.04
N GLY A 24 7.48 -2.76 11.18
CA GLY A 24 6.98 -1.47 10.72
C GLY A 24 5.89 -0.92 11.65
N ALA A 25 5.65 0.38 11.55
CA ALA A 25 4.48 0.99 12.16
C ALA A 25 3.25 0.77 11.28
N TRP A 26 2.08 0.51 11.89
CA TRP A 26 0.81 0.58 11.21
C TRP A 26 0.06 1.84 11.68
N TRP A 27 -0.25 2.72 10.73
CA TRP A 27 -0.83 4.03 10.99
C TRP A 27 -2.33 4.01 10.74
N GLU A 28 -3.05 3.69 11.79
CA GLU A 28 -4.49 3.74 11.89
C GLU A 28 -4.85 4.16 13.31
N LEU A 29 -5.64 5.20 13.45
CA LEU A 29 -5.86 5.87 14.73
C LEU A 29 -6.95 5.15 15.52
N THR A 30 -6.64 4.87 16.76
CA THR A 30 -7.52 4.21 17.72
C THR A 30 -7.69 5.08 18.96
N GLN A 31 -8.74 4.82 19.74
CA GLN A 31 -9.04 5.59 20.94
C GLN A 31 -7.85 5.74 21.89
N PRO A 32 -7.11 4.68 22.26
CA PRO A 32 -5.96 4.80 23.17
C PRO A 32 -4.86 5.73 22.67
N GLN A 33 -4.61 5.76 21.35
CA GLN A 33 -3.61 6.67 20.78
C GLN A 33 -4.09 8.12 20.82
N ILE A 34 -5.34 8.36 20.47
CA ILE A 34 -5.96 9.69 20.46
C ILE A 34 -5.95 10.29 21.86
N GLU A 35 -6.36 9.52 22.86
CA GLU A 35 -6.39 9.95 24.26
C GLU A 35 -4.97 10.16 24.84
N ALA A 36 -4.02 9.31 24.48
CA ALA A 36 -2.62 9.49 24.87
C ALA A 36 -2.00 10.78 24.28
N ALA A 37 -2.50 11.25 23.14
CA ALA A 37 -2.12 12.53 22.55
C ALA A 37 -2.87 13.74 23.16
N GLY A 38 -3.71 13.53 24.18
CA GLY A 38 -4.53 14.56 24.79
C GLY A 38 -5.64 15.10 23.88
N ILE A 39 -6.14 14.27 22.96
CA ILE A 39 -7.21 14.61 22.02
C ILE A 39 -8.46 13.83 22.43
N LYS A 40 -9.62 14.46 22.30
CA LYS A 40 -10.89 13.80 22.61
C LYS A 40 -11.25 12.78 21.51
N TRP A 41 -11.49 11.53 21.90
CA TRP A 41 -12.02 10.52 20.99
C TRP A 41 -13.41 10.89 20.45
N ARG A 42 -13.65 10.61 19.17
CA ARG A 42 -14.89 10.99 18.46
C ARG A 42 -15.67 9.79 17.95
N GLY A 43 -15.14 8.56 18.13
CA GLY A 43 -15.81 7.35 17.69
C GLY A 43 -16.73 6.76 18.76
N GLU A 44 -17.65 5.89 18.35
CA GLU A 44 -18.56 5.17 19.24
C GLU A 44 -17.88 3.96 19.93
N HIS A 45 -16.87 3.39 19.27
CA HIS A 45 -16.07 2.26 19.75
C HIS A 45 -14.59 2.62 19.74
N SER A 46 -13.73 1.83 20.36
CA SER A 46 -12.29 2.07 20.43
C SER A 46 -11.60 2.13 19.07
N TRP A 47 -12.21 1.56 18.06
CA TRP A 47 -11.88 1.68 16.65
C TRP A 47 -13.15 1.85 15.81
N VAL A 48 -13.09 2.66 14.77
CA VAL A 48 -14.18 2.87 13.79
C VAL A 48 -13.60 3.03 12.39
N SER A 49 -14.30 2.55 11.37
CA SER A 49 -13.87 2.63 9.97
C SER A 49 -14.08 4.00 9.31
N HIS A 50 -14.55 5.01 10.04
CA HIS A 50 -14.80 6.33 9.49
C HIS A 50 -13.50 7.09 9.22
N ALA A 51 -13.24 7.42 7.96
CA ALA A 51 -11.98 8.02 7.51
C ALA A 51 -11.58 9.31 8.26
N ASN A 52 -12.55 10.13 8.65
CA ASN A 52 -12.33 11.35 9.42
C ASN A 52 -12.04 11.12 10.92
N ILE A 53 -12.05 9.89 11.38
CA ILE A 53 -11.74 9.48 12.76
C ILE A 53 -10.53 8.55 12.78
N ALA A 54 -10.53 7.52 11.92
CA ALA A 54 -9.48 6.51 11.87
C ALA A 54 -8.19 6.98 11.16
N PHE A 55 -8.25 8.05 10.38
CA PHE A 55 -7.08 8.56 9.67
C PHE A 55 -6.75 10.01 10.02
N SER A 56 -5.49 10.34 9.92
CA SER A 56 -4.95 11.64 10.31
C SER A 56 -5.57 12.84 9.57
N THR A 57 -6.14 12.64 8.38
CA THR A 57 -6.85 13.70 7.63
C THR A 57 -8.00 14.35 8.41
N GLY A 58 -8.56 13.68 9.39
CA GLY A 58 -9.62 14.22 10.25
C GLY A 58 -9.14 15.10 11.41
N TYR A 59 -7.83 15.37 11.51
CA TYR A 59 -7.21 16.10 12.62
C TYR A 59 -6.42 17.30 12.12
N THR A 60 -6.24 18.32 12.99
CA THR A 60 -5.39 19.47 12.65
C THR A 60 -3.92 19.05 12.48
N LYS A 61 -3.10 19.89 11.89
CA LYS A 61 -1.67 19.59 11.71
C LYS A 61 -0.97 19.34 13.05
N GLU A 62 -1.26 20.18 14.03
CA GLU A 62 -0.69 20.10 15.38
C GLU A 62 -1.15 18.82 16.10
N GLU A 63 -2.38 18.39 15.89
CA GLU A 63 -2.89 17.13 16.42
C GLU A 63 -2.21 15.93 15.74
N ARG A 64 -2.03 15.97 14.41
CA ARG A 64 -1.31 14.91 13.67
C ARG A 64 0.11 14.74 14.15
N GLU A 65 0.83 15.83 14.39
CA GLU A 65 2.19 15.80 14.92
C GLU A 65 2.24 15.18 16.31
N ARG A 66 1.33 15.56 17.23
CA ARG A 66 1.23 14.93 18.55
C ARG A 66 0.90 13.44 18.48
N LEU A 67 0.00 13.04 17.59
CA LEU A 67 -0.35 11.64 17.36
C LEU A 67 0.85 10.82 16.88
N VAL A 68 1.64 11.38 15.97
CA VAL A 68 2.89 10.78 15.51
C VAL A 68 3.88 10.66 16.67
N ASP A 69 4.08 11.73 17.43
CA ASP A 69 5.03 11.75 18.54
C ASP A 69 4.70 10.71 19.61
N VAL A 70 3.43 10.58 19.97
CA VAL A 70 2.94 9.57 20.93
C VAL A 70 3.20 8.15 20.42
N TYR A 71 2.89 7.90 19.14
CA TYR A 71 3.11 6.59 18.52
C TYR A 71 4.61 6.24 18.50
N MET A 72 5.44 7.15 18.01
CA MET A 72 6.88 6.93 17.85
C MET A 72 7.58 6.77 19.18
N ALA A 73 7.20 7.56 20.20
CA ALA A 73 7.73 7.42 21.54
C ALA A 73 7.41 6.04 22.14
N LYS A 74 6.17 5.58 22.02
CA LYS A 74 5.74 4.27 22.49
C LYS A 74 6.43 3.13 21.72
N PHE A 75 6.57 3.25 20.41
CA PHE A 75 7.28 2.27 19.60
C PHE A 75 8.75 2.13 20.04
N LYS A 76 9.44 3.25 20.24
CA LYS A 76 10.82 3.27 20.71
C LYS A 76 10.97 2.72 22.13
N GLU A 77 10.04 3.03 23.02
CA GLU A 77 10.00 2.48 24.39
C GLU A 77 9.98 0.94 24.37
N ILE A 78 9.21 0.35 23.46
CA ILE A 78 8.99 -1.11 23.39
C ILE A 78 10.11 -1.82 22.63
N PHE A 79 10.53 -1.28 21.47
CA PHE A 79 11.46 -1.95 20.55
C PHE A 79 12.89 -1.36 20.56
N GLY A 80 13.14 -0.31 21.32
CA GLY A 80 14.46 0.34 21.44
C GLY A 80 14.82 1.28 20.29
N THR A 81 14.12 1.21 19.17
CA THR A 81 14.34 2.02 17.96
C THR A 81 13.05 2.60 17.43
N TYR A 82 13.13 3.59 16.54
CA TYR A 82 11.98 4.01 15.73
C TYR A 82 11.74 3.02 14.60
N PRO A 83 10.49 2.89 14.09
CA PRO A 83 10.21 2.06 12.92
C PRO A 83 10.92 2.65 11.69
N LYS A 84 11.40 1.78 10.79
CA LYS A 84 11.97 2.19 9.50
C LYS A 84 10.87 2.48 8.47
N SER A 85 9.76 1.77 8.58
CA SER A 85 8.63 1.89 7.66
C SER A 85 7.32 2.17 8.38
N VAL A 86 6.38 2.78 7.66
CA VAL A 86 5.02 3.00 8.14
C VAL A 86 4.02 2.59 7.07
N GLY A 87 3.11 1.68 7.42
CA GLY A 87 1.98 1.28 6.59
C GLY A 87 0.68 1.95 7.03
N SER A 88 -0.19 2.21 6.08
CA SER A 88 -1.55 2.67 6.33
C SER A 88 -2.42 2.37 5.11
N TRP A 89 -3.72 2.19 5.32
CA TRP A 89 -4.63 2.23 4.18
C TRP A 89 -4.59 3.60 3.51
N PHE A 90 -4.50 4.65 4.33
CA PHE A 90 -4.48 6.04 3.91
C PHE A 90 -3.57 6.88 4.82
N ILE A 91 -2.52 7.49 4.25
CA ILE A 91 -1.66 8.45 4.96
C ILE A 91 -1.62 9.78 4.22
N ASP A 92 -1.77 10.89 4.93
CA ASP A 92 -1.69 12.22 4.34
C ASP A 92 -0.24 12.73 4.23
N ALA A 93 -0.04 13.70 3.34
CA ALA A 93 1.28 14.23 3.04
C ALA A 93 1.94 14.94 4.23
N HIS A 94 1.16 15.65 5.06
CA HIS A 94 1.71 16.32 6.24
C HIS A 94 2.23 15.31 7.25
N THR A 95 1.42 14.29 7.57
CA THR A 95 1.79 13.24 8.52
C THR A 95 3.02 12.47 8.06
N LEU A 96 3.06 12.04 6.78
CA LEU A 96 4.20 11.32 6.22
C LEU A 96 5.46 12.19 6.19
N GLY A 97 5.33 13.45 5.80
CA GLY A 97 6.43 14.43 5.80
C GLY A 97 7.00 14.63 7.20
N TYR A 98 6.15 14.81 8.21
CA TYR A 98 6.59 14.95 9.61
C TYR A 98 7.30 13.69 10.14
N MET A 99 6.79 12.50 9.82
CA MET A 99 7.44 11.24 10.16
C MET A 99 8.84 11.13 9.55
N TYR A 100 9.00 11.56 8.29
CA TYR A 100 10.31 11.61 7.66
C TYR A 100 11.23 12.66 8.28
N ASP A 101 10.76 13.88 8.41
CA ASP A 101 11.58 15.00 8.87
C ASP A 101 12.11 14.77 10.29
N LYS A 102 11.29 14.22 11.19
CA LYS A 102 11.63 14.00 12.60
C LYS A 102 12.19 12.61 12.89
N TYR A 103 11.60 11.56 12.34
CA TYR A 103 11.88 10.17 12.72
C TYR A 103 12.63 9.38 11.65
N LYS A 104 12.86 9.98 10.48
CA LYS A 104 13.67 9.42 9.40
C LYS A 104 13.19 8.06 8.89
N ILE A 105 11.87 7.87 8.81
CA ILE A 105 11.33 6.69 8.14
C ILE A 105 11.81 6.62 6.68
N VAL A 106 11.98 5.42 6.15
CA VAL A 106 12.61 5.20 4.84
C VAL A 106 11.62 4.72 3.78
N ALA A 107 10.48 4.16 4.19
CA ALA A 107 9.45 3.65 3.29
C ALA A 107 8.04 3.75 3.89
N SER A 108 7.05 3.75 3.03
CA SER A 108 5.64 3.68 3.41
C SER A 108 4.87 2.78 2.44
N CYS A 109 3.71 2.33 2.86
CA CYS A 109 2.74 1.72 1.95
C CYS A 109 1.35 2.30 2.18
N ASN A 110 0.54 2.28 1.12
CA ASN A 110 -0.88 2.63 1.19
C ASN A 110 -1.71 1.73 0.25
N CYS A 111 -3.03 1.77 0.41
CA CYS A 111 -3.93 0.90 -0.33
C CYS A 111 -3.90 1.17 -1.84
N LYS A 112 -4.29 0.15 -2.61
CA LYS A 112 -4.58 0.25 -4.04
C LYS A 112 -5.78 1.16 -4.31
N ASP A 113 -6.06 1.42 -5.59
CA ASP A 113 -7.32 2.06 -6.00
C ASP A 113 -8.52 1.23 -5.54
N GLN A 114 -9.46 1.89 -4.87
CA GLN A 114 -10.71 1.31 -4.39
C GLN A 114 -11.80 2.38 -4.24
N VAL A 115 -13.06 1.96 -4.31
CA VAL A 115 -14.23 2.83 -4.19
C VAL A 115 -15.11 2.35 -3.04
N GLY A 116 -15.33 3.23 -2.04
CA GLY A 116 -16.25 2.99 -0.93
C GLY A 116 -15.93 1.79 -0.03
N THR A 117 -14.75 1.21 -0.13
CA THR A 117 -14.31 0.12 0.75
C THR A 117 -13.77 0.72 2.04
N ASP A 118 -14.13 0.13 3.19
CA ASP A 118 -13.73 0.61 4.52
C ASP A 118 -14.02 2.09 4.77
N GLY A 119 -15.12 2.59 4.19
CA GLY A 119 -15.59 3.96 4.39
C GLY A 119 -14.81 5.06 3.66
N TYR A 120 -13.92 4.72 2.73
CA TYR A 120 -13.17 5.70 1.94
C TYR A 120 -12.99 5.29 0.48
N THR A 121 -12.68 6.26 -0.34
CA THR A 121 -12.36 6.07 -1.76
C THR A 121 -10.96 6.59 -2.03
N LEU A 122 -10.12 5.76 -2.65
CA LEU A 122 -8.81 6.11 -3.15
C LEU A 122 -8.78 5.84 -4.65
N TRP A 123 -8.54 6.88 -5.45
CA TRP A 123 -8.52 6.75 -6.90
C TRP A 123 -7.49 7.67 -7.52
N GLY A 124 -6.69 7.12 -8.43
CA GLY A 124 -5.64 7.88 -9.11
C GLY A 124 -4.25 7.62 -8.57
N GLY A 125 -3.28 8.40 -9.02
CA GLY A 125 -1.87 8.20 -8.71
C GLY A 125 -1.28 6.99 -9.44
N TYR A 126 -0.29 6.35 -8.85
CA TYR A 126 0.38 5.18 -9.42
C TYR A 126 -0.47 3.91 -9.27
N TRP A 127 -0.74 3.24 -10.38
CA TRP A 127 -1.44 1.96 -10.37
C TRP A 127 -0.51 0.84 -9.92
N ASN A 128 -0.76 0.26 -8.74
CA ASN A 128 -0.05 -0.92 -8.20
C ASN A 128 1.49 -0.84 -8.23
N GLN A 129 2.06 0.35 -8.09
CA GLN A 129 3.51 0.57 -8.16
C GLN A 129 3.97 1.50 -7.04
N ALA A 130 5.30 1.74 -6.96
CA ALA A 130 5.89 2.63 -5.97
C ALA A 130 6.27 3.99 -6.56
N TYR A 131 6.21 5.03 -5.72
CA TYR A 131 6.47 6.40 -6.11
C TYR A 131 6.87 7.27 -4.93
N TYR A 132 7.58 8.36 -5.17
CA TYR A 132 7.74 9.44 -4.18
C TYR A 132 6.50 10.32 -4.17
N PRO A 133 5.80 10.42 -3.03
CA PRO A 133 4.60 11.25 -2.93
C PRO A 133 4.93 12.74 -2.93
N SER A 134 3.99 13.53 -3.42
CA SER A 134 4.05 14.98 -3.32
C SER A 134 3.83 15.45 -1.89
N ARG A 135 4.53 16.53 -1.49
CA ARG A 135 4.29 17.24 -0.22
C ARG A 135 2.90 17.87 -0.12
N VAL A 136 2.18 17.95 -1.24
CA VAL A 136 0.82 18.49 -1.29
C VAL A 136 -0.23 17.37 -1.21
N ASN A 137 0.06 16.22 -1.82
CA ASN A 137 -0.85 15.08 -1.86
C ASN A 137 -0.10 13.76 -1.87
N ALA A 138 -0.20 12.97 -0.81
CA ALA A 138 0.48 11.69 -0.70
C ALA A 138 0.00 10.62 -1.73
N TYR A 139 -1.15 10.81 -2.36
CA TYR A 139 -1.65 9.92 -3.41
C TYR A 139 -1.10 10.21 -4.80
N MET A 140 -0.54 11.38 -4.98
CA MET A 140 0.03 11.80 -6.26
C MET A 140 1.55 11.76 -6.20
N PRO A 141 2.22 11.25 -7.24
CA PRO A 141 3.65 11.34 -7.33
C PRO A 141 4.08 12.81 -7.42
N ALA A 142 5.19 13.13 -6.79
CA ALA A 142 5.82 14.44 -6.98
C ALA A 142 6.37 14.56 -8.40
N GLN A 143 6.25 15.73 -9.00
CA GLN A 143 6.77 16.01 -10.35
C GLN A 143 8.25 16.38 -10.33
N THR A 144 8.75 16.95 -9.21
CA THR A 144 10.14 17.36 -9.03
C THR A 144 10.71 16.77 -7.73
N GLU A 145 12.05 16.79 -7.60
CA GLU A 145 12.76 16.33 -6.41
C GLU A 145 12.44 17.20 -5.19
N GLU A 146 12.34 18.52 -5.36
CA GLU A 146 12.04 19.47 -4.29
C GLU A 146 10.59 19.33 -3.77
N GLY A 147 9.68 18.97 -4.67
CA GLY A 147 8.27 18.79 -4.35
C GLY A 147 7.94 17.45 -3.68
N GLN A 148 8.89 16.52 -3.58
CA GLN A 148 8.64 15.19 -3.05
C GLN A 148 8.88 15.10 -1.54
N ILE A 149 8.15 14.17 -0.91
CA ILE A 149 8.56 13.59 0.37
C ILE A 149 9.51 12.44 0.02
N PRO A 150 10.76 12.42 0.50
CA PRO A 150 11.74 11.42 0.08
C PRO A 150 11.56 10.07 0.83
N VAL A 151 10.31 9.62 0.89
CA VAL A 151 9.84 8.34 1.41
C VAL A 151 9.00 7.69 0.32
N PRO A 152 9.49 6.68 -0.37
CA PRO A 152 8.68 6.01 -1.39
C PRO A 152 7.47 5.34 -0.75
N ILE A 153 6.31 5.49 -1.39
CA ILE A 153 5.09 4.78 -1.05
C ILE A 153 4.93 3.61 -2.02
N PHE A 154 4.81 2.41 -1.47
CA PHE A 154 4.52 1.18 -2.20
C PHE A 154 3.02 0.91 -2.09
N ARG A 155 2.30 0.90 -3.24
CA ARG A 155 0.86 0.59 -3.24
C ARG A 155 0.67 -0.88 -2.88
N MET A 156 -0.09 -1.14 -1.85
CA MET A 156 -0.34 -2.50 -1.37
C MET A 156 -1.61 -3.10 -1.97
N LEU A 157 -1.75 -4.43 -1.82
CA LEU A 157 -2.90 -5.20 -2.27
C LEU A 157 -3.15 -5.04 -3.78
N GLY A 158 -2.11 -5.29 -4.60
CA GLY A 158 -2.19 -5.23 -6.04
C GLY A 158 -3.41 -5.94 -6.62
N SER A 159 -4.17 -5.25 -7.44
CA SER A 159 -5.42 -5.72 -8.01
C SER A 159 -5.24 -6.33 -9.41
N ASP A 160 -6.26 -7.04 -9.87
CA ASP A 160 -6.31 -7.59 -11.24
C ASP A 160 -6.12 -6.46 -12.27
N PRO A 161 -5.05 -6.48 -13.08
CA PRO A 161 -4.79 -5.40 -14.02
C PRO A 161 -5.83 -5.26 -15.14
N ILE A 162 -6.56 -6.32 -15.44
CA ILE A 162 -7.58 -6.31 -16.52
C ILE A 162 -8.94 -5.89 -15.98
N TYR A 163 -9.44 -6.54 -14.92
CA TYR A 163 -10.85 -6.45 -14.56
C TYR A 163 -11.16 -5.52 -13.37
N GLN A 164 -10.21 -5.34 -12.44
CA GLN A 164 -10.48 -4.60 -11.22
C GLN A 164 -10.93 -3.13 -11.47
N TYR A 165 -10.43 -2.52 -12.54
CA TYR A 165 -10.82 -1.16 -12.90
C TYR A 165 -12.31 -1.04 -13.24
N ASP A 166 -12.79 -1.88 -14.17
CA ASP A 166 -14.18 -1.84 -14.62
C ASP A 166 -15.15 -2.40 -13.56
N ASP A 167 -14.75 -3.45 -12.85
CA ASP A 167 -15.54 -4.02 -11.74
C ASP A 167 -15.72 -3.01 -10.58
N GLY A 168 -14.83 -2.01 -10.44
CA GLY A 168 -14.91 -0.97 -9.43
C GLY A 168 -15.69 0.28 -9.83
N LEU A 169 -15.71 0.61 -11.09
CA LEU A 169 -16.41 1.79 -11.57
C LEU A 169 -17.93 1.56 -11.61
N GLY A 170 -18.69 2.53 -11.14
CA GLY A 170 -20.14 2.49 -11.15
C GLY A 170 -20.77 1.62 -10.07
N GLN A 171 -19.99 1.07 -9.14
CA GLN A 171 -20.47 0.37 -7.97
C GLN A 171 -20.32 1.25 -6.73
N GLU A 172 -21.27 1.14 -5.81
CA GLU A 172 -21.21 1.87 -4.53
C GLU A 172 -20.01 1.40 -3.69
N ARG A 173 -19.65 0.13 -3.83
CA ARG A 173 -18.57 -0.49 -3.07
C ARG A 173 -17.81 -1.49 -3.93
N GLN A 174 -16.51 -1.31 -4.00
CA GLN A 174 -15.60 -2.23 -4.65
C GLN A 174 -15.01 -3.21 -3.64
N GLY A 175 -15.14 -4.51 -3.88
CA GLY A 175 -14.46 -5.53 -3.10
C GLY A 175 -12.94 -5.44 -3.25
N VAL A 176 -12.20 -5.80 -2.22
CA VAL A 176 -10.75 -5.92 -2.27
C VAL A 176 -10.39 -7.26 -2.91
N ILE A 177 -9.95 -7.26 -4.16
CA ILE A 177 -9.44 -8.44 -4.87
C ILE A 177 -7.93 -8.29 -5.04
N SER A 178 -7.16 -9.13 -4.36
CA SER A 178 -5.70 -9.00 -4.28
C SER A 178 -5.05 -10.34 -3.99
N LEU A 179 -3.73 -10.34 -3.81
CA LEU A 179 -2.97 -11.50 -3.33
C LEU A 179 -3.25 -11.86 -1.86
N GLU A 180 -4.12 -11.13 -1.16
CA GLU A 180 -4.48 -11.48 0.21
C GLU A 180 -5.03 -12.90 0.29
N PRO A 181 -4.43 -13.77 1.12
CA PRO A 181 -4.71 -15.20 1.12
C PRO A 181 -6.09 -15.60 1.64
N VAL A 182 -6.92 -14.64 2.06
CA VAL A 182 -8.31 -14.87 2.51
C VAL A 182 -9.34 -14.87 1.38
N TYR A 183 -8.99 -14.40 0.20
CA TYR A 183 -9.95 -14.26 -0.90
C TYR A 183 -9.96 -15.49 -1.80
N GLU A 184 -11.04 -16.30 -1.72
CA GLU A 184 -11.20 -17.56 -2.46
C GLU A 184 -11.09 -17.40 -3.99
N LYS A 185 -11.51 -16.26 -4.53
CA LYS A 185 -11.48 -15.99 -5.99
C LYS A 185 -10.19 -15.29 -6.46
N ALA A 186 -9.25 -15.04 -5.55
CA ALA A 186 -7.98 -14.35 -5.81
C ALA A 186 -6.85 -15.01 -5.03
N GLY A 187 -6.49 -14.52 -3.86
CA GLY A 187 -5.34 -14.98 -3.08
C GLY A 187 -5.37 -16.45 -2.65
N MET A 188 -6.53 -17.11 -2.67
CA MET A 188 -6.70 -18.56 -2.46
C MET A 188 -6.91 -19.34 -3.77
N ASP A 189 -7.06 -18.67 -4.90
CA ASP A 189 -7.17 -19.33 -6.22
C ASP A 189 -5.79 -19.43 -6.87
N ARG A 190 -5.26 -20.67 -6.96
CA ARG A 190 -3.95 -20.93 -7.56
C ARG A 190 -3.83 -20.37 -8.98
N ARG A 191 -4.88 -20.48 -9.79
CA ARG A 191 -4.89 -19.98 -11.16
C ARG A 191 -4.78 -18.46 -11.20
N TRP A 192 -5.47 -17.75 -10.30
CA TRP A 192 -5.40 -16.30 -10.23
C TRP A 192 -4.04 -15.82 -9.69
N VAL A 193 -3.51 -16.48 -8.68
CA VAL A 193 -2.18 -16.16 -8.12
C VAL A 193 -1.08 -16.36 -9.16
N ASP A 194 -1.08 -17.49 -9.89
CA ASP A 194 -0.12 -17.73 -10.98
C ASP A 194 -0.24 -16.67 -12.08
N TYR A 195 -1.46 -16.33 -12.50
CA TYR A 195 -1.74 -15.26 -13.45
C TYR A 195 -1.20 -13.90 -13.00
N PHE A 196 -1.47 -13.52 -11.75
CA PHE A 196 -1.02 -12.26 -11.21
C PHE A 196 0.52 -12.18 -11.15
N LEU A 197 1.15 -13.21 -10.58
CA LEU A 197 2.61 -13.27 -10.48
C LEU A 197 3.28 -13.34 -11.86
N GLU A 198 2.70 -14.04 -12.83
CA GLU A 198 3.18 -14.05 -14.22
C GLU A 198 3.23 -12.62 -14.80
N SER A 199 2.20 -11.82 -14.56
CA SER A 199 2.13 -10.44 -15.03
C SER A 199 3.16 -9.52 -14.38
N ILE A 200 3.59 -9.82 -13.15
CA ILE A 200 4.59 -9.03 -12.41
C ILE A 200 6.02 -9.51 -12.70
N VAL A 201 6.24 -10.83 -12.77
CA VAL A 201 7.58 -11.44 -12.79
C VAL A 201 8.10 -11.64 -14.22
N ASN A 202 7.26 -12.10 -15.14
CA ASN A 202 7.70 -12.59 -16.46
C ASN A 202 7.32 -11.66 -17.63
N ARG A 203 6.66 -10.53 -17.37
CA ARG A 203 6.24 -9.60 -18.43
C ARG A 203 7.13 -8.37 -18.50
N PRO A 204 7.23 -7.75 -19.68
CA PRO A 204 7.97 -6.50 -19.83
C PRO A 204 7.46 -5.42 -18.87
N CYS A 205 8.38 -4.73 -18.23
CA CYS A 205 8.10 -3.57 -17.40
C CYS A 205 9.06 -2.43 -17.72
N LEU A 206 8.73 -1.23 -17.23
CA LEU A 206 9.65 -0.11 -17.16
C LEU A 206 10.18 0.01 -15.74
N ALA A 207 11.43 0.42 -15.59
CA ALA A 207 12.15 0.56 -14.33
C ALA A 207 12.13 -0.70 -13.43
N PHE A 208 10.99 -1.10 -12.90
CA PHE A 208 10.82 -2.25 -12.03
C PHE A 208 9.36 -2.71 -11.97
N ASN A 209 9.15 -3.92 -11.47
CA ASN A 209 7.87 -4.40 -10.98
C ASN A 209 7.92 -4.68 -9.48
N TYR A 210 6.76 -4.65 -8.86
CA TYR A 210 6.58 -4.84 -7.43
C TYR A 210 5.24 -5.52 -7.15
N ALA A 211 5.23 -6.43 -6.19
CA ALA A 211 4.01 -6.98 -5.62
C ALA A 211 4.18 -7.10 -4.10
N GLN A 212 3.19 -6.70 -3.36
CA GLN A 212 3.14 -7.00 -1.93
C GLN A 212 2.54 -8.39 -1.75
N ALA A 213 3.30 -9.28 -1.13
CA ALA A 213 2.78 -10.50 -0.52
C ALA A 213 2.50 -10.21 0.95
N GLY A 214 1.25 -10.26 1.35
CA GLY A 214 0.91 -9.83 2.70
C GLY A 214 -0.49 -10.22 3.10
N GLN A 215 -0.77 -10.03 4.37
CA GLN A 215 -2.02 -10.39 5.00
C GLN A 215 -2.40 -9.41 6.09
N GLU A 216 -3.65 -9.04 6.10
CA GLU A 216 -4.27 -8.42 7.25
C GLU A 216 -4.66 -9.50 8.28
N ASN A 217 -4.11 -9.43 9.47
CA ASN A 217 -4.28 -10.48 10.49
C ASN A 217 -5.65 -10.47 11.19
N SER A 218 -6.52 -9.50 10.91
CA SER A 218 -7.90 -9.47 11.39
C SER A 218 -8.76 -10.65 10.88
N PHE A 219 -8.34 -11.28 9.78
CA PHE A 219 -9.07 -12.39 9.17
C PHE A 219 -8.88 -13.75 9.84
N THR A 220 -8.04 -13.89 10.82
CA THR A 220 -7.71 -15.11 11.56
C THR A 220 -6.97 -16.18 10.75
N TRP A 221 -6.23 -17.03 11.43
CA TRP A 221 -5.44 -18.11 10.82
C TRP A 221 -6.30 -19.11 10.03
N SER A 222 -7.47 -19.47 10.55
CA SER A 222 -8.37 -20.41 9.88
C SER A 222 -8.80 -19.95 8.48
N ASN A 223 -8.92 -18.66 8.28
CA ASN A 223 -9.30 -18.07 6.99
C ASN A 223 -8.10 -17.85 6.05
N MET A 224 -6.89 -17.67 6.61
CA MET A 224 -5.69 -17.30 5.85
C MET A 224 -4.78 -18.48 5.49
N SER A 225 -4.78 -19.54 6.32
CA SER A 225 -3.77 -20.60 6.26
C SER A 225 -3.66 -21.26 4.89
N LYS A 226 -4.77 -21.59 4.25
CA LYS A 226 -4.79 -22.25 2.94
C LYS A 226 -4.14 -21.37 1.85
N GLY A 227 -4.43 -20.08 1.84
CA GLY A 227 -3.84 -19.15 0.88
C GLY A 227 -2.34 -18.96 1.13
N LEU A 228 -1.92 -18.83 2.39
CA LEU A 228 -0.51 -18.73 2.75
C LEU A 228 0.28 -20.01 2.42
N GLU A 229 -0.26 -21.18 2.74
CA GLU A 229 0.33 -22.48 2.41
C GLU A 229 0.50 -22.67 0.91
N MET A 230 -0.36 -22.06 0.08
CA MET A 230 -0.24 -22.06 -1.36
C MET A 230 0.77 -21.03 -1.88
N GLN A 231 0.70 -19.79 -1.40
CA GLN A 231 1.49 -18.68 -1.94
C GLN A 231 2.97 -18.73 -1.52
N ILE A 232 3.27 -19.06 -0.26
CA ILE A 232 4.64 -19.07 0.25
C ILE A 232 5.57 -19.98 -0.55
N PRO A 233 5.21 -21.23 -0.89
CA PRO A 233 6.04 -22.08 -1.75
C PRO A 233 6.27 -21.52 -3.16
N ILE A 234 5.28 -20.82 -3.74
CA ILE A 234 5.43 -20.19 -5.05
C ILE A 234 6.46 -19.07 -4.98
N LEU A 235 6.36 -18.19 -3.99
CA LEU A 235 7.30 -17.09 -3.79
C LEU A 235 8.71 -17.61 -3.50
N ASP A 236 8.85 -18.66 -2.70
CA ASP A 236 10.14 -19.28 -2.42
C ASP A 236 10.78 -19.92 -3.67
N SER A 237 9.97 -20.55 -4.54
CA SER A 237 10.44 -21.06 -5.82
C SER A 237 10.96 -19.94 -6.71
N LEU A 238 10.17 -18.87 -6.89
CA LEU A 238 10.58 -17.72 -7.68
C LEU A 238 11.85 -17.05 -7.14
N ARG A 239 11.99 -16.96 -5.82
CA ARG A 239 13.21 -16.46 -5.15
C ARG A 239 14.41 -17.35 -5.42
N LYS A 240 14.27 -18.69 -5.28
CA LYS A 240 15.34 -19.66 -5.57
C LYS A 240 15.77 -19.65 -7.03
N GLU A 241 14.86 -19.35 -7.95
CA GLU A 241 15.12 -19.19 -9.37
C GLU A 241 15.71 -17.82 -9.73
N ASN A 242 15.97 -16.95 -8.74
CA ASN A 242 16.43 -15.56 -8.91
C ASN A 242 15.51 -14.70 -9.78
N LYS A 243 14.22 -15.01 -9.84
CA LYS A 243 13.21 -14.21 -10.56
C LYS A 243 12.69 -13.06 -9.74
N ILE A 244 12.70 -13.19 -8.42
CA ILE A 244 12.29 -12.14 -7.48
C ILE A 244 13.27 -12.04 -6.32
N ARG A 245 13.28 -10.87 -5.68
CA ARG A 245 13.83 -10.69 -4.33
C ARG A 245 12.64 -10.56 -3.37
N VAL A 246 12.75 -11.16 -2.19
CA VAL A 246 11.81 -11.00 -1.10
C VAL A 246 12.47 -10.09 -0.07
N GLU A 247 11.89 -8.94 0.16
CA GLU A 247 12.46 -7.85 0.96
C GLU A 247 11.46 -7.35 1.99
N THR A 248 11.96 -6.79 3.09
CA THR A 248 11.15 -5.97 3.98
C THR A 248 10.80 -4.64 3.30
N LEU A 249 9.78 -3.94 3.82
CA LEU A 249 9.40 -2.64 3.26
C LEU A 249 10.53 -1.61 3.39
N GLY A 250 11.27 -1.64 4.49
CA GLY A 250 12.43 -0.77 4.70
C GLY A 250 13.58 -1.05 3.73
N GLU A 251 13.86 -2.32 3.41
CA GLU A 251 14.85 -2.71 2.40
C GLU A 251 14.43 -2.22 1.01
N SER A 252 13.18 -2.45 0.62
CA SER A 252 12.65 -1.96 -0.66
C SER A 252 12.69 -0.44 -0.75
N GLY A 253 12.41 0.27 0.35
CA GLY A 253 12.52 1.73 0.41
C GLY A 253 13.96 2.24 0.25
N ALA A 254 14.92 1.58 0.89
CA ALA A 254 16.33 1.91 0.77
C ALA A 254 16.82 1.67 -0.67
N TRP A 255 16.49 0.52 -1.25
CA TRP A 255 16.78 0.22 -2.66
C TRP A 255 16.17 1.24 -3.62
N PHE A 256 14.92 1.61 -3.42
CA PHE A 256 14.24 2.59 -4.28
C PHE A 256 14.97 3.95 -4.25
N LYS A 257 15.38 4.40 -3.07
CA LYS A 257 16.13 5.65 -2.89
C LYS A 257 17.52 5.62 -3.50
N GLU A 258 18.18 4.47 -3.49
CA GLU A 258 19.47 4.28 -4.14
C GLU A 258 19.35 4.32 -5.67
N CYS A 259 18.31 3.68 -6.23
CA CYS A 259 18.11 3.58 -7.67
C CYS A 259 17.51 4.84 -8.30
N PHE A 260 16.66 5.56 -7.59
CA PHE A 260 15.85 6.63 -8.18
C PHE A 260 15.86 7.91 -7.33
N LYS A 261 16.35 9.01 -7.90
CA LYS A 261 16.25 10.34 -7.26
C LYS A 261 14.84 10.92 -7.32
N VAL A 262 14.11 10.61 -8.36
CA VAL A 262 12.71 10.99 -8.59
C VAL A 262 11.93 9.76 -9.02
N THR A 263 10.62 9.79 -8.88
CA THR A 263 9.74 8.69 -9.30
C THR A 263 9.99 8.32 -10.77
N PRO A 264 10.40 7.07 -11.09
CA PRO A 264 10.60 6.62 -12.45
C PRO A 264 9.25 6.36 -13.14
N ALA A 265 9.25 6.29 -14.47
CA ALA A 265 8.12 5.72 -15.19
C ALA A 265 8.08 4.19 -14.99
N THR A 266 6.89 3.64 -14.74
CA THR A 266 6.67 2.21 -14.57
C THR A 266 5.59 1.69 -15.50
N ALA A 267 5.57 0.40 -15.77
CA ALA A 267 4.51 -0.25 -16.52
C ALA A 267 4.21 -1.63 -15.94
N VAL A 268 2.91 -1.96 -15.86
CA VAL A 268 2.43 -3.32 -15.59
C VAL A 268 1.80 -3.85 -16.87
N THR A 269 2.36 -4.93 -17.42
CA THR A 269 1.92 -5.53 -18.67
C THR A 269 1.28 -6.89 -18.41
N THR A 270 0.03 -7.06 -18.83
CA THR A 270 -0.73 -8.31 -18.68
C THR A 270 -1.22 -8.77 -20.04
N LEU A 271 -0.67 -9.87 -20.55
CA LEU A 271 -0.94 -10.40 -21.88
C LEU A 271 -1.81 -11.65 -21.88
N THR A 272 -2.11 -12.18 -20.71
CA THR A 272 -3.00 -13.31 -20.48
C THR A 272 -4.19 -12.86 -19.66
N ASP A 273 -5.30 -13.54 -19.82
CA ASP A 273 -6.58 -13.18 -19.22
C ASP A 273 -7.08 -14.36 -18.38
N VAL A 274 -7.26 -14.14 -17.10
CA VAL A 274 -7.69 -15.17 -16.16
C VAL A 274 -9.12 -15.67 -16.45
N ARG A 275 -9.97 -14.85 -17.10
CA ARG A 275 -11.32 -15.21 -17.51
C ARG A 275 -11.35 -15.92 -18.88
N GLY A 276 -10.24 -15.90 -19.63
CA GLY A 276 -10.14 -16.55 -20.94
C GLY A 276 -10.85 -15.80 -22.08
N GLU A 277 -11.17 -14.53 -21.92
CA GLU A 277 -11.84 -13.69 -22.92
C GLU A 277 -10.86 -13.08 -23.94
N GLY A 278 -9.56 -13.30 -23.76
CA GLY A 278 -8.50 -12.82 -24.65
C GLY A 278 -8.12 -11.34 -24.44
N ASN A 279 -8.53 -10.73 -23.35
CA ASN A 279 -8.20 -9.36 -23.00
C ASN A 279 -6.73 -9.22 -22.62
N LYS A 280 -6.15 -8.04 -22.91
CA LYS A 280 -4.77 -7.68 -22.58
C LYS A 280 -4.73 -6.23 -22.13
N THR A 281 -3.79 -5.89 -21.24
CA THR A 281 -3.67 -4.53 -20.76
C THR A 281 -2.24 -4.12 -20.49
N VAL A 282 -1.99 -2.81 -20.60
CA VAL A 282 -0.78 -2.15 -20.11
C VAL A 282 -1.21 -0.98 -19.26
N TRP A 283 -0.76 -0.97 -17.99
CA TRP A 283 -0.82 0.19 -17.13
C TRP A 283 0.51 0.91 -17.19
N PHE A 284 0.49 2.14 -17.65
CA PHE A 284 1.65 3.04 -17.66
C PHE A 284 1.49 4.09 -16.57
N ASN A 285 2.54 4.31 -15.79
CA ASN A 285 2.60 5.32 -14.75
C ASN A 285 3.82 6.23 -14.95
N SER A 286 3.62 7.51 -14.73
CA SER A 286 4.69 8.51 -14.70
C SER A 286 4.42 9.60 -13.65
N ARG A 287 5.35 10.49 -13.44
CA ARG A 287 5.16 11.66 -12.56
C ARG A 287 4.09 12.61 -13.04
N TYR A 288 3.67 12.51 -14.29
CA TYR A 288 2.77 13.47 -14.93
C TYR A 288 1.38 12.91 -15.20
N TYR A 289 1.30 11.63 -15.46
CA TYR A 289 0.02 10.95 -15.70
C TYR A 289 0.17 9.43 -15.57
N ARG A 290 -0.94 8.77 -15.35
CA ARG A 290 -1.09 7.35 -15.63
C ARG A 290 -2.00 7.16 -16.84
N ALA A 291 -1.82 6.06 -17.56
CA ALA A 291 -2.70 5.66 -18.64
C ALA A 291 -2.89 4.14 -18.60
N ASN A 292 -4.09 3.70 -18.93
CA ASN A 292 -4.37 2.29 -19.17
C ASN A 292 -4.76 2.05 -20.62
N LEU A 293 -4.01 1.14 -21.25
CA LEU A 293 -4.25 0.66 -22.60
C LEU A 293 -4.91 -0.73 -22.49
N LEU A 294 -6.05 -0.91 -23.11
CA LEU A 294 -6.82 -2.16 -23.09
C LEU A 294 -7.06 -2.67 -24.51
N TRP A 295 -6.75 -3.93 -24.73
CA TRP A 295 -7.16 -4.70 -25.88
C TRP A 295 -8.29 -5.64 -25.46
N GLU A 296 -9.44 -5.45 -26.06
CA GLU A 296 -10.67 -6.18 -25.75
C GLU A 296 -11.44 -6.48 -27.06
N LYS A 297 -11.84 -7.73 -27.26
CA LYS A 297 -12.63 -8.16 -28.44
C LYS A 297 -12.04 -7.70 -29.78
N GLY A 298 -10.72 -7.73 -29.90
CA GLY A 298 -10.01 -7.33 -31.11
C GLY A 298 -9.90 -5.81 -31.33
N THR A 299 -10.35 -5.01 -30.39
CA THR A 299 -10.23 -3.54 -30.41
C THR A 299 -9.23 -3.06 -29.38
N PHE A 300 -8.69 -1.87 -29.62
CA PHE A 300 -7.79 -1.17 -28.72
C PHE A 300 -8.43 0.13 -28.24
N ARG A 301 -8.29 0.43 -26.95
CA ARG A 301 -8.72 1.71 -26.39
C ARG A 301 -7.83 2.16 -25.23
N PHE A 302 -7.77 3.45 -25.00
CA PHE A 302 -7.37 4.00 -23.71
C PHE A 302 -8.56 3.89 -22.75
N ARG A 303 -8.43 3.10 -21.69
CA ARG A 303 -9.48 2.91 -20.69
C ARG A 303 -9.40 3.94 -19.58
N ASP A 304 -8.18 4.35 -19.20
CA ASP A 304 -7.90 5.36 -18.19
C ASP A 304 -6.83 6.33 -18.71
N ILE A 305 -7.06 7.61 -18.53
CA ILE A 305 -6.04 8.66 -18.66
C ILE A 305 -6.23 9.59 -17.46
N HIS A 306 -5.34 9.50 -16.49
CA HIS A 306 -5.43 10.27 -15.25
C HIS A 306 -4.21 11.18 -15.12
N PRO A 307 -4.35 12.50 -15.37
CA PRO A 307 -3.24 13.45 -15.18
C PRO A 307 -2.95 13.63 -13.68
N VAL A 308 -1.68 13.72 -13.33
CA VAL A 308 -1.26 14.15 -12.00
C VAL A 308 -1.54 15.64 -11.87
N SER A 309 -2.50 15.98 -11.02
CA SER A 309 -2.89 17.37 -10.77
C SER A 309 -3.00 17.62 -9.26
N TYR A 310 -2.50 18.78 -8.85
CA TYR A 310 -2.61 19.25 -7.46
C TYR A 310 -3.69 20.32 -7.30
N THR A 311 -4.37 20.72 -8.37
CA THR A 311 -5.34 21.81 -8.35
C THR A 311 -6.64 21.48 -7.61
N HIS A 312 -7.02 20.20 -7.54
CA HIS A 312 -8.20 19.73 -6.81
C HIS A 312 -8.03 19.68 -5.30
N LEU A 313 -6.84 19.97 -4.79
CA LEU A 313 -6.51 19.86 -3.37
C LEU A 313 -6.51 21.20 -2.63
N ARG A 314 -6.92 22.25 -3.27
CA ARG A 314 -7.25 23.50 -2.60
C ARG A 314 -8.70 23.52 -2.08
N ALA A 315 -9.19 22.39 -1.60
CA ALA A 315 -10.35 22.38 -0.71
C ALA A 315 -9.85 22.71 0.70
N HIS A 316 -10.31 23.80 1.21
CA HIS A 316 -10.00 24.57 2.41
C HIS A 316 -9.89 23.80 3.72
#